data_aea469449db369287baeb8e29063134c
#
_entry.id   aea469449db369287baeb8e29063134c
#
_cell.length_a   1.000
_cell.length_b   1.000
_cell.length_c   1.000
_cell.angle_alpha   90.00
_cell.angle_beta   90.00
_cell.angle_gamma   90.00
#
_symmetry.space_group_name_H-M   'P 1'
#
loop_
_entity.id
_entity.type
_entity.pdbx_description
1 polymer ?
#
loop_
_entity_poly.entity_id
_entity_poly.type
_entity_poly.pdbx_seq_one_letter_code
_entity_poly.pdbx_strand_id
1 'polypeptide(L)'
;VNPNGTILTVAGNFRATGAIQDSTASPGTIGQVLTSTVTGTAWGSVSGSTEVIPFNNVVVVTANHTGALGIFPSVTVVNPNNIVVFGEVQYITTTQLIITFTSAQTGNVYLN
;
A
#
# COMPACT_ATOMS: atom_id res chain seq x y z
N VAL A 1 33.08 13.69 -15.20
CA VAL A 1 32.02 13.69 -14.15
C VAL A 1 31.89 15.09 -13.58
N ASN A 2 30.68 15.58 -13.49
CA ASN A 2 30.38 16.87 -12.89
C ASN A 2 30.60 16.81 -11.36
N PRO A 3 31.46 17.66 -10.78
CA PRO A 3 31.72 17.62 -9.34
C PRO A 3 30.48 17.94 -8.46
N ASN A 4 29.43 18.57 -9.02
CA ASN A 4 28.17 18.80 -8.33
C ASN A 4 27.20 17.63 -8.45
N GLY A 5 27.60 16.53 -9.07
CA GLY A 5 26.77 15.35 -9.25
C GLY A 5 25.74 15.42 -10.38
N THR A 6 25.55 16.56 -11.01
CA THR A 6 24.65 16.69 -12.16
C THR A 6 25.38 16.33 -13.44
N ILE A 7 24.98 15.25 -14.10
CA ILE A 7 25.58 14.77 -15.33
C ILE A 7 24.79 15.20 -16.56
N LEU A 8 23.48 15.28 -16.43
CA LEU A 8 22.55 15.63 -17.50
C LEU A 8 21.52 16.65 -17.01
N THR A 9 21.38 17.74 -17.76
CA THR A 9 20.32 18.72 -17.54
C THR A 9 19.53 18.85 -18.84
N VAL A 10 18.20 18.70 -18.77
CA VAL A 10 17.32 18.85 -19.92
C VAL A 10 16.39 20.04 -19.68
N ALA A 11 16.51 21.06 -20.55
CA ALA A 11 15.62 22.20 -20.54
C ALA A 11 14.53 21.99 -21.61
N GLY A 12 13.47 21.33 -21.27
CA GLY A 12 12.38 20.98 -22.16
C GLY A 12 11.94 19.53 -22.01
N ASN A 13 11.36 18.98 -23.06
CA ASN A 13 10.86 17.61 -23.03
C ASN A 13 11.99 16.60 -23.12
N PHE A 14 11.80 15.49 -22.44
CA PHE A 14 12.69 14.35 -22.47
C PHE A 14 11.92 13.11 -22.91
N ARG A 15 12.51 12.33 -23.84
CA ARG A 15 11.94 11.07 -24.32
C ARG A 15 12.94 9.93 -24.15
N ALA A 16 12.55 8.91 -23.37
CA ALA A 16 13.28 7.66 -23.28
C ALA A 16 12.60 6.60 -24.15
N THR A 17 13.37 5.98 -25.07
CA THR A 17 12.85 4.90 -25.92
C THR A 17 13.10 3.52 -25.35
N GLY A 18 13.89 3.42 -24.30
CA GLY A 18 14.12 2.21 -23.51
C GLY A 18 13.69 2.41 -22.07
N ALA A 19 14.02 1.46 -21.24
CA ALA A 19 13.72 1.54 -19.80
C ALA A 19 14.56 2.62 -19.13
N ILE A 20 13.96 3.28 -18.13
CA ILE A 20 14.68 4.13 -17.19
C ILE A 20 15.17 3.23 -16.05
N GLN A 21 16.46 3.21 -15.81
CA GLN A 21 17.08 2.39 -14.78
C GLN A 21 17.27 3.19 -13.49
N ASP A 22 17.09 2.52 -12.36
CA ASP A 22 17.36 3.11 -11.06
C ASP A 22 18.84 3.11 -10.72
N SER A 23 19.21 3.51 -9.49
CA SER A 23 20.62 3.58 -9.06
C SER A 23 21.34 2.24 -9.08
N THR A 24 20.64 1.12 -9.13
CA THR A 24 21.21 -0.23 -9.21
C THR A 24 21.17 -0.79 -10.62
N ALA A 25 20.91 0.06 -11.62
CA ALA A 25 20.74 -0.33 -13.02
C ALA A 25 19.56 -1.27 -13.27
N SER A 26 18.53 -1.19 -12.44
CA SER A 26 17.30 -1.97 -12.59
C SER A 26 16.28 -1.20 -13.45
N PRO A 27 15.68 -1.83 -14.45
CA PRO A 27 14.59 -1.22 -15.23
C PRO A 27 13.24 -1.27 -14.53
N GLY A 28 13.14 -1.90 -13.34
CA GLY A 28 11.88 -2.12 -12.67
C GLY A 28 11.01 -3.19 -13.33
N THR A 29 9.82 -3.36 -12.82
CA THR A 29 8.79 -4.25 -13.38
C THR A 29 7.51 -3.48 -13.64
N ILE A 30 6.58 -4.08 -14.40
CA ILE A 30 5.32 -3.45 -14.74
C ILE A 30 4.57 -3.05 -13.46
N GLY A 31 4.09 -1.82 -13.42
CA GLY A 31 3.31 -1.28 -12.31
C GLY A 31 4.13 -0.64 -11.20
N GLN A 32 5.44 -0.74 -11.24
CA GLN A 32 6.29 -0.05 -10.28
C GLN A 32 6.45 1.45 -10.62
N VAL A 33 6.75 2.23 -9.60
CA VAL A 33 7.05 3.65 -9.73
C VAL A 33 8.50 3.92 -9.33
N LEU A 34 9.13 4.89 -9.98
CA LEU A 34 10.47 5.31 -9.63
C LEU A 34 10.40 6.26 -8.44
N THR A 35 11.01 5.86 -7.33
CA THR A 35 11.01 6.64 -6.08
C THR A 35 12.42 7.15 -5.78
N SER A 36 12.49 8.29 -5.09
CA SER A 36 13.76 8.79 -4.59
C SER A 36 14.15 8.05 -3.30
N THR A 37 15.44 7.79 -3.18
CA THR A 37 16.05 7.27 -1.95
C THR A 37 17.04 8.28 -1.40
N VAL A 38 17.61 8.01 -0.24
CA VAL A 38 18.62 8.93 0.35
C VAL A 38 19.83 9.11 -0.58
N THR A 39 20.21 8.08 -1.32
CA THR A 39 21.42 8.07 -2.15
C THR A 39 21.17 7.93 -3.64
N GLY A 40 19.91 7.93 -4.08
CA GLY A 40 19.61 7.75 -5.50
C GLY A 40 18.13 7.50 -5.75
N THR A 41 17.86 6.49 -6.56
CA THR A 41 16.50 6.10 -6.96
C THR A 41 16.30 4.60 -6.83
N ALA A 42 15.04 4.18 -6.66
CA ALA A 42 14.66 2.78 -6.67
C ALA A 42 13.25 2.61 -7.25
N TRP A 43 13.04 1.53 -7.98
CA TRP A 43 11.72 1.12 -8.40
C TRP A 43 11.01 0.43 -7.24
N GLY A 44 9.75 0.77 -6.99
CA GLY A 44 8.98 0.21 -5.90
C GLY A 44 7.51 0.12 -6.23
N SER A 45 6.78 -0.65 -5.43
CA SER A 45 5.33 -0.76 -5.57
C SER A 45 4.65 0.53 -5.12
N VAL A 46 3.50 0.84 -5.74
CA VAL A 46 2.68 1.98 -5.33
C VAL A 46 2.16 1.71 -3.92
N SER A 47 2.39 2.66 -3.00
CA SER A 47 1.84 2.60 -1.66
C SER A 47 0.37 3.05 -1.66
N GLY A 48 -0.39 2.68 -0.62
CA GLY A 48 -1.79 3.05 -0.47
C GLY A 48 -2.77 2.12 -1.18
N SER A 49 -2.32 0.94 -1.64
CA SER A 49 -3.21 -0.08 -2.17
C SER A 49 -4.03 -0.73 -1.06
N THR A 50 -5.17 -1.35 -1.44
CA THR A 50 -6.05 -2.06 -0.52
C THR A 50 -5.31 -3.21 0.17
N GLU A 51 -5.41 -3.27 1.50
CA GLU A 51 -4.97 -4.43 2.27
C GLU A 51 -6.15 -5.34 2.56
N VAL A 52 -5.94 -6.64 2.47
CA VAL A 52 -6.96 -7.67 2.69
C VAL A 52 -6.55 -8.55 3.86
N ILE A 53 -7.45 -8.68 4.84
CA ILE A 53 -7.22 -9.50 6.03
C ILE A 53 -8.34 -10.54 6.13
N PRO A 54 -8.04 -11.83 5.90
CA PRO A 54 -9.04 -12.88 6.02
C PRO A 54 -9.29 -13.23 7.49
N PHE A 55 -10.52 -13.64 7.79
CA PHE A 55 -10.88 -14.14 9.09
C PHE A 55 -11.93 -15.25 8.97
N ASN A 56 -12.02 -16.11 9.98
CA ASN A 56 -12.90 -17.27 9.95
C ASN A 56 -13.52 -17.52 11.31
N ASN A 57 -14.86 -17.47 11.36
CA ASN A 57 -15.68 -17.83 12.52
C ASN A 57 -15.23 -17.14 13.81
N VAL A 58 -15.12 -15.82 13.76
CA VAL A 58 -14.72 -15.01 14.91
C VAL A 58 -15.69 -13.86 15.15
N VAL A 59 -15.81 -13.45 16.41
CA VAL A 59 -16.59 -12.27 16.82
C VAL A 59 -15.71 -11.02 16.77
N VAL A 60 -14.42 -11.16 16.99
CA VAL A 60 -13.46 -10.05 17.03
C VAL A 60 -12.35 -10.30 16.01
N VAL A 61 -12.09 -9.32 15.16
CA VAL A 61 -10.98 -9.31 14.23
C VAL A 61 -9.98 -8.25 14.65
N THR A 62 -8.73 -8.64 14.89
CA THR A 62 -7.62 -7.71 15.07
C THR A 62 -6.95 -7.53 13.73
N ALA A 63 -7.04 -6.33 13.17
CA ALA A 63 -6.49 -6.01 11.87
C ALA A 63 -5.25 -5.13 12.02
N ASN A 64 -4.12 -5.65 11.57
CA ASN A 64 -2.88 -4.90 11.48
C ASN A 64 -2.71 -4.39 10.05
N HIS A 65 -2.40 -3.11 9.90
CA HIS A 65 -2.22 -2.49 8.58
C HIS A 65 -0.95 -1.66 8.55
N THR A 66 -0.51 -1.32 7.35
CA THR A 66 0.67 -0.45 7.18
C THR A 66 0.30 1.00 7.46
N GLY A 67 1.28 1.80 7.87
CA GLY A 67 1.12 3.24 8.05
C GLY A 67 0.81 3.99 6.75
N ALA A 68 1.04 3.36 5.59
CA ALA A 68 0.75 3.96 4.28
C ALA A 68 -0.75 4.23 4.07
N LEU A 69 -1.64 3.50 4.76
CA LEU A 69 -3.08 3.73 4.71
C LEU A 69 -3.56 4.88 5.61
N GLY A 70 -2.65 5.51 6.35
CA GLY A 70 -3.00 6.53 7.34
C GLY A 70 -3.48 5.92 8.66
N ILE A 71 -3.84 6.78 9.62
CA ILE A 71 -4.25 6.35 10.97
C ILE A 71 -5.72 5.89 11.04
N PHE A 72 -6.53 6.28 10.05
CA PHE A 72 -7.94 5.92 9.98
C PHE A 72 -8.28 5.36 8.59
N PRO A 73 -7.77 4.17 8.23
CA PRO A 73 -8.14 3.57 6.94
C PRO A 73 -9.64 3.27 6.89
N SER A 74 -10.21 3.36 5.70
CA SER A 74 -11.60 2.94 5.46
C SER A 74 -11.69 1.43 5.59
N VAL A 75 -12.75 0.96 6.26
CA VAL A 75 -12.96 -0.46 6.55
C VAL A 75 -14.20 -0.96 5.82
N THR A 76 -14.05 -2.01 5.04
CA THR A 76 -15.17 -2.75 4.44
C THR A 76 -14.99 -4.23 4.76
N VAL A 77 -16.03 -4.86 5.31
CA VAL A 77 -16.02 -6.29 5.63
C VAL A 77 -16.99 -7.00 4.70
N VAL A 78 -16.51 -8.05 4.02
CA VAL A 78 -17.31 -8.80 3.06
C VAL A 78 -17.28 -10.28 3.44
N ASN A 79 -18.47 -10.89 3.51
CA ASN A 79 -18.59 -12.32 3.79
C ASN A 79 -18.36 -13.17 2.51
N PRO A 80 -18.32 -14.51 2.60
CA PRO A 80 -18.09 -15.36 1.43
C PRO A 80 -19.17 -15.27 0.34
N ASN A 81 -20.35 -14.72 0.67
CA ASN A 81 -21.44 -14.50 -0.28
C ASN A 81 -21.38 -13.12 -0.94
N ASN A 82 -20.26 -12.38 -0.79
CA ASN A 82 -20.05 -11.03 -1.30
C ASN A 82 -21.01 -10.00 -0.71
N ILE A 83 -21.47 -10.23 0.52
CA ILE A 83 -22.35 -9.30 1.25
C ILE A 83 -21.50 -8.52 2.26
N VAL A 84 -21.68 -7.20 2.30
CA VAL A 84 -21.04 -6.34 3.30
C VAL A 84 -21.63 -6.61 4.67
N VAL A 85 -20.75 -6.87 5.64
CA VAL A 85 -21.13 -7.13 7.04
C VAL A 85 -20.65 -5.94 7.88
N PHE A 86 -21.50 -5.49 8.79
CA PHE A 86 -21.17 -4.35 9.65
C PHE A 86 -20.76 -4.83 11.04
N GLY A 87 -19.71 -4.21 11.56
CA GLY A 87 -19.24 -4.41 12.92
C GLY A 87 -18.82 -3.07 13.52
N GLU A 88 -18.59 -3.05 14.81
CA GLU A 88 -18.01 -1.90 15.49
C GLU A 88 -16.52 -1.85 15.19
N VAL A 89 -16.05 -0.73 14.66
CA VAL A 89 -14.63 -0.52 14.32
C VAL A 89 -14.02 0.40 15.37
N GLN A 90 -12.93 -0.06 15.99
CA GLN A 90 -12.16 0.75 16.93
C GLN A 90 -10.71 0.82 16.45
N TYR A 91 -10.21 2.03 16.24
CA TYR A 91 -8.81 2.28 15.89
C TYR A 91 -7.98 2.31 17.17
N ILE A 92 -7.06 1.34 17.32
CA ILE A 92 -6.29 1.15 18.56
C ILE A 92 -4.97 1.91 18.50
N THR A 93 -4.23 1.73 17.39
CA THR A 93 -2.96 2.41 17.13
C THR A 93 -2.94 2.95 15.70
N THR A 94 -1.84 3.57 15.30
CA THR A 94 -1.67 4.05 13.92
C THR A 94 -1.57 2.92 12.89
N THR A 95 -1.41 1.67 13.34
CA THR A 95 -1.27 0.49 12.48
C THR A 95 -2.17 -0.68 12.87
N GLN A 96 -3.09 -0.47 13.81
CA GLN A 96 -3.96 -1.54 14.28
C GLN A 96 -5.39 -1.04 14.54
N LEU A 97 -6.37 -1.81 14.12
CA LEU A 97 -7.77 -1.62 14.46
C LEU A 97 -8.41 -2.94 14.85
N ILE A 98 -9.52 -2.86 15.55
CA ILE A 98 -10.31 -4.02 15.98
C ILE A 98 -11.73 -3.86 15.43
N ILE A 99 -12.28 -4.94 14.89
CA ILE A 99 -13.67 -5.01 14.44
C ILE A 99 -14.41 -6.03 15.30
N THR A 100 -15.50 -5.61 15.93
CA THR A 100 -16.32 -6.47 16.80
C THR A 100 -17.67 -6.69 16.15
N PHE A 101 -18.06 -7.94 15.98
CA PHE A 101 -19.37 -8.34 15.45
C PHE A 101 -20.30 -8.78 16.58
N THR A 102 -21.61 -8.77 16.32
CA THR A 102 -22.61 -9.26 17.28
C THR A 102 -22.69 -10.79 17.33
N SER A 103 -22.21 -11.47 16.29
CA SER A 103 -22.10 -12.93 16.21
C SER A 103 -20.86 -13.29 15.38
N ALA A 104 -20.41 -14.54 15.48
CA ALA A 104 -19.26 -15.01 14.74
C ALA A 104 -19.46 -14.85 13.23
N GLN A 105 -18.48 -14.31 12.54
CA GLN A 105 -18.50 -14.05 11.10
C GLN A 105 -17.27 -14.69 10.43
N THR A 106 -17.39 -14.89 9.13
CA THR A 106 -16.31 -15.32 8.26
C THR A 106 -16.25 -14.38 7.06
N GLY A 107 -15.06 -14.06 6.58
CA GLY A 107 -14.91 -13.20 5.41
C GLY A 107 -13.55 -12.56 5.31
N ASN A 108 -13.52 -11.39 4.68
CA ASN A 108 -12.32 -10.58 4.52
C ASN A 108 -12.58 -9.15 4.94
N VAL A 109 -11.57 -8.55 5.55
CA VAL A 109 -11.53 -7.12 5.84
C VAL A 109 -10.71 -6.45 4.75
N TYR A 110 -11.28 -5.44 4.12
CA TYR A 110 -10.61 -4.61 3.10
C TYR A 110 -10.34 -3.25 3.71
N LEU A 111 -9.08 -2.85 3.72
CA LEU A 111 -8.60 -1.57 4.27
C LEU A 111 -8.04 -0.69 3.15
N ASN A 112 -8.56 0.50 3.04
CA ASN A 112 -8.14 1.47 2.04
C ASN A 112 -7.63 2.76 2.67
#